data_7f14e1b2c35afd3292127b9981dd5396
#
_entry.id   7f14e1b2c35afd3292127b9981dd5396
#
_cell.length_a   1.000
_cell.length_b   1.000
_cell.length_c   1.000
_cell.angle_alpha   90.00
_cell.angle_beta   90.00
_cell.angle_gamma   90.00
#
_symmetry.space_group_name_H-M   'P 1'
#
loop_
_entity.id
_entity.type
_entity.pdbx_description
1 polymer ?
#
loop_
_entity_poly.entity_id
_entity_poly.type
_entity_poly.pdbx_seq_one_letter_code
_entity_poly.pdbx_strand_id
1 'polypeptide(L)'
;MALVETQNWTRVIRNTTVASCAPGKAYGLIPRGAVALAGDRIAWVGKNRLLPEQLPKRIAVTDARGALITPGLIDCHTHLVWAGSRHQEFEQRLTGVSYEEIARSGGGINSTVTATRAASEADLLTLAIARAARLIAEG
;
A
#
# COMPACT_ATOMS: atom_id res chain seq x y z
N MET A 1 17.83 15.14 -28.29
CA MET A 1 17.32 14.36 -27.14
C MET A 1 17.94 14.98 -25.90
N ALA A 2 17.17 15.55 -24.99
CA ALA A 2 17.73 16.16 -23.79
C ALA A 2 18.44 15.08 -22.95
N LEU A 3 19.67 15.37 -22.53
CA LEU A 3 20.41 14.48 -21.64
C LEU A 3 19.69 14.42 -20.30
N VAL A 4 19.42 13.22 -19.81
CA VAL A 4 18.82 13.02 -18.50
C VAL A 4 19.87 13.34 -17.44
N GLU A 5 19.63 14.35 -16.62
CA GLU A 5 20.54 14.73 -15.54
C GLU A 5 20.48 13.69 -14.41
N THR A 6 21.63 13.10 -14.09
CA THR A 6 21.74 12.04 -13.07
C THR A 6 22.48 12.50 -11.80
N GLN A 7 22.81 13.80 -11.68
CA GLN A 7 23.71 14.30 -10.63
C GLN A 7 23.28 13.93 -9.21
N ASN A 8 21.98 13.96 -8.93
CA ASN A 8 21.42 13.71 -7.59
C ASN A 8 20.82 12.30 -7.45
N TRP A 9 20.93 11.45 -8.46
CA TRP A 9 20.37 10.10 -8.36
C TRP A 9 21.16 9.23 -7.40
N THR A 10 20.44 8.50 -6.56
CA THR A 10 21.00 7.56 -5.59
C THR A 10 20.67 6.11 -5.98
N ARG A 11 19.54 5.89 -6.66
CA ARG A 11 19.10 4.56 -7.10
C ARG A 11 18.35 4.63 -8.43
N VAL A 12 18.48 3.60 -9.22
CA VAL A 12 17.65 3.34 -10.42
C VAL A 12 17.06 1.95 -10.31
N ILE A 13 15.74 1.84 -10.48
CA ILE A 13 15.02 0.58 -10.65
C ILE A 13 14.68 0.49 -12.13
N ARG A 14 15.17 -0.54 -12.82
CA ARG A 14 14.99 -0.72 -14.26
C ARG A 14 14.30 -2.03 -14.61
N ASN A 15 13.95 -2.21 -15.90
CA ASN A 15 13.27 -3.40 -16.41
C ASN A 15 11.94 -3.67 -15.67
N THR A 16 11.14 -2.62 -15.49
CA THR A 16 9.82 -2.68 -14.86
C THR A 16 8.72 -2.23 -15.80
N THR A 17 7.47 -2.55 -15.49
CA THR A 17 6.31 -1.82 -15.98
C THR A 17 5.92 -0.81 -14.92
N VAL A 18 5.90 0.49 -15.24
CA VAL A 18 5.50 1.53 -14.29
C VAL A 18 4.04 1.89 -14.56
N ALA A 19 3.18 1.79 -13.55
CA ALA A 19 1.86 2.40 -13.55
C ALA A 19 1.97 3.74 -12.83
N SER A 20 2.16 4.81 -13.59
CA SER A 20 2.41 6.15 -13.01
C SER A 20 1.16 6.80 -12.43
N CYS A 21 -0.02 6.29 -12.77
CA CYS A 21 -1.33 6.86 -12.45
C CYS A 21 -1.48 8.34 -12.89
N ALA A 22 -0.65 8.77 -13.84
CA ALA A 22 -0.72 10.12 -14.38
C ALA A 22 -2.03 10.34 -15.17
N PRO A 23 -2.61 11.56 -15.14
CA PRO A 23 -3.84 11.87 -15.87
C PRO A 23 -3.75 11.60 -17.38
N GLY A 24 -4.89 11.27 -17.98
CA GLY A 24 -5.05 11.18 -19.46
C GLY A 24 -4.88 9.79 -20.07
N LYS A 25 -4.39 8.80 -19.33
CA LYS A 25 -4.33 7.38 -19.77
C LYS A 25 -4.65 6.46 -18.61
N ALA A 26 -5.37 5.36 -18.88
CA ALA A 26 -5.62 4.34 -17.87
C ALA A 26 -4.30 3.89 -17.24
N TYR A 27 -4.17 4.06 -15.93
CA TYR A 27 -2.99 3.75 -15.11
C TYR A 27 -1.67 4.45 -15.53
N GLY A 28 -1.64 5.24 -16.59
CA GLY A 28 -0.41 5.88 -17.10
C GLY A 28 0.73 4.88 -17.33
N LEU A 29 0.45 3.72 -17.95
CA LEU A 29 1.41 2.63 -18.09
C LEU A 29 2.63 3.01 -18.94
N ILE A 30 3.82 2.68 -18.43
CA ILE A 30 5.10 2.80 -19.10
C ILE A 30 5.73 1.40 -19.16
N PRO A 31 5.48 0.63 -20.23
CA PRO A 31 6.09 -0.68 -20.38
C PRO A 31 7.59 -0.55 -20.63
N ARG A 32 8.38 -1.52 -20.15
CA ARG A 32 9.84 -1.47 -20.17
C ARG A 32 10.34 -0.13 -19.63
N GLY A 33 9.81 0.23 -18.44
CA GLY A 33 10.09 1.46 -17.75
C GLY A 33 11.24 1.37 -16.77
N ALA A 34 11.58 2.52 -16.23
CA ALA A 34 12.48 2.66 -15.08
C ALA A 34 12.08 3.85 -14.23
N VAL A 35 12.50 3.80 -12.97
CA VAL A 35 12.31 4.86 -11.96
C VAL A 35 13.68 5.17 -11.37
N ALA A 36 14.02 6.47 -11.31
CA ALA A 36 15.21 6.93 -10.61
C ALA A 36 14.81 7.69 -9.33
N LEU A 37 15.57 7.45 -8.27
CA LEU A 37 15.38 8.05 -6.96
C LEU A 37 16.55 8.95 -6.61
N ALA A 38 16.27 10.07 -5.96
CA ALA A 38 17.22 10.95 -5.31
C ALA A 38 16.89 11.02 -3.81
N GLY A 39 17.57 10.17 -3.02
CA GLY A 39 17.20 9.96 -1.62
C GLY A 39 15.78 9.38 -1.50
N ASP A 40 14.89 10.11 -0.85
CA ASP A 40 13.48 9.77 -0.61
C ASP A 40 12.51 10.26 -1.71
N ARG A 41 13.03 10.86 -2.78
CA ARG A 41 12.24 11.46 -3.86
C ARG A 41 12.36 10.70 -5.16
N ILE A 42 11.25 10.65 -5.92
CA ILE A 42 11.27 10.21 -7.30
C ILE A 42 11.86 11.35 -8.15
N ALA A 43 13.04 11.11 -8.73
CA ALA A 43 13.75 12.09 -9.54
C ALA A 43 13.39 12.00 -11.03
N TRP A 44 13.08 10.78 -11.51
CA TRP A 44 12.75 10.56 -12.91
C TRP A 44 11.95 9.27 -13.10
N VAL A 45 11.04 9.28 -14.07
CA VAL A 45 10.27 8.11 -14.51
C VAL A 45 10.21 8.12 -16.03
N GLY A 46 10.47 6.99 -16.67
CA GLY A 46 10.40 6.91 -18.12
C GLY A 46 10.70 5.52 -18.68
N LYS A 47 10.89 5.43 -19.99
CA LYS A 47 11.24 4.19 -20.64
C LYS A 47 12.72 3.84 -20.39
N ASN A 48 13.02 2.59 -20.13
CA ASN A 48 14.38 2.06 -19.91
C ASN A 48 15.40 2.56 -20.96
N ARG A 49 15.00 2.60 -22.23
CA ARG A 49 15.85 3.05 -23.35
C ARG A 49 16.26 4.52 -23.30
N LEU A 50 15.66 5.31 -22.39
CA LEU A 50 15.98 6.71 -22.18
C LEU A 50 16.97 6.92 -21.03
N LEU A 51 17.31 5.85 -20.30
CA LEU A 51 18.40 5.90 -19.33
C LEU A 51 19.74 6.10 -20.07
N PRO A 52 20.72 6.77 -19.44
CA PRO A 52 22.09 6.79 -19.92
C PRO A 52 22.62 5.35 -20.07
N GLU A 53 23.41 5.09 -21.10
CA GLU A 53 24.03 3.79 -21.33
C GLU A 53 24.89 3.34 -20.15
N GLN A 54 25.59 4.29 -19.53
CA GLN A 54 26.36 4.07 -18.33
C GLN A 54 25.88 4.99 -17.20
N LEU A 55 25.48 4.37 -16.11
CA LEU A 55 25.15 5.09 -14.89
C LEU A 55 26.40 5.25 -14.02
N PRO A 56 26.59 6.40 -13.36
CA PRO A 56 27.69 6.57 -12.39
C PRO A 56 27.70 5.44 -11.34
N LYS A 57 28.89 4.94 -11.01
CA LYS A 57 29.07 3.80 -10.07
C LYS A 57 28.45 4.02 -8.69
N ARG A 58 28.25 5.27 -8.28
CA ARG A 58 27.59 5.63 -7.02
C ARG A 58 26.08 5.35 -7.01
N ILE A 59 25.47 5.16 -8.17
CA ILE A 59 24.03 4.91 -8.28
C ILE A 59 23.76 3.42 -8.12
N ALA A 60 23.00 3.04 -7.09
CA ALA A 60 22.56 1.66 -6.92
C ALA A 60 21.57 1.29 -8.03
N VAL A 61 21.79 0.16 -8.72
CA VAL A 61 20.90 -0.31 -9.78
C VAL A 61 20.22 -1.58 -9.35
N THR A 62 18.89 -1.59 -9.43
CA THR A 62 18.03 -2.76 -9.18
C THR A 62 17.35 -3.15 -10.48
N ASP A 63 17.46 -4.42 -10.87
CA ASP A 63 16.71 -4.98 -11.98
C ASP A 63 15.39 -5.57 -11.45
N ALA A 64 14.27 -4.98 -11.85
CA ALA A 64 12.93 -5.41 -11.42
C ALA A 64 12.42 -6.65 -12.16
N ARG A 65 13.14 -7.15 -13.15
CA ARG A 65 12.81 -8.38 -13.92
C ARG A 65 11.36 -8.43 -14.41
N GLY A 66 10.83 -7.31 -14.87
CA GLY A 66 9.46 -7.19 -15.38
C GLY A 66 8.39 -6.90 -14.33
N ALA A 67 8.74 -6.80 -13.05
CA ALA A 67 7.77 -6.49 -12.00
C ALA A 67 7.06 -5.14 -12.25
N LEU A 68 5.83 -5.03 -11.76
CA LEU A 68 5.04 -3.80 -11.80
C LEU A 68 5.47 -2.88 -10.65
N ILE A 69 5.66 -1.60 -10.95
CA ILE A 69 5.81 -0.54 -9.96
C ILE A 69 4.58 0.36 -10.02
N THR A 70 3.96 0.58 -8.88
CA THR A 70 2.84 1.52 -8.69
C THR A 70 3.24 2.59 -7.67
N PRO A 71 2.55 3.74 -7.59
CA PRO A 71 2.55 4.54 -6.38
C PRO A 71 2.17 3.68 -5.17
N GLY A 72 2.63 4.05 -3.98
CA GLY A 72 2.21 3.39 -2.73
C GLY A 72 0.69 3.44 -2.60
N LEU A 73 0.11 2.40 -2.02
CA LEU A 73 -1.33 2.32 -1.78
C LEU A 73 -1.76 3.41 -0.79
N ILE A 74 -2.91 4.01 -1.04
CA ILE A 74 -3.53 4.97 -0.13
C ILE A 74 -4.83 4.36 0.36
N ASP A 75 -4.88 4.02 1.65
CA ASP A 75 -6.10 3.60 2.31
C ASP A 75 -6.90 4.84 2.71
N CYS A 76 -8.02 5.05 2.03
CA CYS A 76 -8.86 6.22 2.25
C CYS A 76 -9.83 6.05 3.43
N HIS A 77 -10.04 4.83 3.93
CA HIS A 77 -10.98 4.57 5.01
C HIS A 77 -10.70 3.23 5.68
N THR A 78 -10.09 3.27 6.84
CA THR A 78 -9.84 2.09 7.67
C THR A 78 -10.03 2.41 9.15
N HIS A 79 -10.68 1.47 9.86
CA HIS A 79 -10.86 1.54 11.30
C HIS A 79 -9.70 0.82 11.99
N LEU A 80 -8.72 1.56 12.51
CA LEU A 80 -7.57 0.99 13.20
C LEU A 80 -7.82 0.76 14.70
N VAL A 81 -8.56 1.69 15.35
CA VAL A 81 -8.73 1.71 16.81
C VAL A 81 -10.07 1.10 17.19
N TRP A 82 -10.07 -0.15 17.58
CA TRP A 82 -11.22 -0.89 18.10
C TRP A 82 -10.78 -2.15 18.84
N ALA A 83 -11.65 -2.63 19.73
CA ALA A 83 -11.48 -3.89 20.46
C ALA A 83 -12.59 -4.89 20.17
N GLY A 84 -12.39 -6.12 20.63
CA GLY A 84 -13.29 -7.24 20.37
C GLY A 84 -13.01 -7.94 19.04
N SER A 85 -13.86 -8.88 18.71
CA SER A 85 -13.82 -9.61 17.43
C SER A 85 -15.22 -10.08 17.07
N ARG A 86 -15.52 -10.10 15.79
CA ARG A 86 -16.81 -10.55 15.24
C ARG A 86 -16.68 -11.80 14.38
N HIS A 87 -15.62 -12.60 14.58
CA HIS A 87 -15.38 -13.81 13.80
C HIS A 87 -16.51 -14.84 13.94
N GLN A 88 -17.10 -14.97 15.13
CA GLN A 88 -18.24 -15.86 15.37
C GLN A 88 -19.48 -15.40 14.61
N GLU A 89 -19.74 -14.09 14.52
CA GLU A 89 -20.84 -13.56 13.71
C GLU A 89 -20.61 -13.84 12.22
N PHE A 90 -19.37 -13.77 11.75
CA PHE A 90 -19.02 -14.14 10.38
C PHE A 90 -19.32 -15.64 10.12
N GLU A 91 -18.96 -16.52 11.04
CA GLU A 91 -19.27 -17.95 10.97
C GLU A 91 -20.79 -18.18 10.94
N GLN A 92 -21.55 -17.53 11.82
CA GLN A 92 -23.01 -17.59 11.83
C GLN A 92 -23.63 -17.19 10.47
N ARG A 93 -23.10 -16.15 9.84
CA ARG A 93 -23.55 -15.73 8.50
C ARG A 93 -23.26 -16.79 7.43
N LEU A 94 -22.13 -17.47 7.50
CA LEU A 94 -21.80 -18.57 6.59
C LEU A 94 -22.73 -19.77 6.76
N THR A 95 -23.30 -19.97 7.96
CA THR A 95 -24.31 -20.99 8.23
C THR A 95 -25.75 -20.55 7.99
N GLY A 96 -25.96 -19.34 7.46
CA GLY A 96 -27.26 -18.84 7.01
C GLY A 96 -28.01 -17.97 8.02
N VAL A 97 -27.42 -17.64 9.17
CA VAL A 97 -28.03 -16.70 10.14
C VAL A 97 -28.08 -15.30 9.54
N SER A 98 -29.22 -14.64 9.62
CA SER A 98 -29.41 -13.32 9.07
C SER A 98 -28.72 -12.25 9.92
N TYR A 99 -28.40 -11.08 9.30
CA TYR A 99 -27.82 -9.96 10.03
C TYR A 99 -28.76 -9.44 11.13
N GLU A 100 -30.09 -9.44 10.87
CA GLU A 100 -31.09 -9.01 11.84
C GLU A 100 -31.11 -9.92 13.08
N GLU A 101 -30.97 -11.22 12.92
CA GLU A 101 -30.90 -12.16 14.03
C GLU A 101 -29.63 -11.96 14.87
N ILE A 102 -28.48 -11.77 14.22
CA ILE A 102 -27.22 -11.44 14.91
C ILE A 102 -27.37 -10.11 15.68
N ALA A 103 -27.94 -9.10 15.06
CA ALA A 103 -28.13 -7.80 15.71
C ALA A 103 -29.08 -7.86 16.90
N ARG A 104 -30.19 -8.63 16.80
CA ARG A 104 -31.14 -8.84 17.93
C ARG A 104 -30.50 -9.59 19.10
N SER A 105 -29.56 -10.46 18.85
CA SER A 105 -28.82 -11.19 19.90
C SER A 105 -27.69 -10.35 20.55
N GLY A 106 -27.58 -9.06 20.22
CA GLY A 106 -26.56 -8.15 20.78
C GLY A 106 -25.27 -8.09 19.98
N GLY A 107 -25.22 -8.71 18.79
CA GLY A 107 -24.12 -8.66 17.87
C GLY A 107 -24.08 -7.41 17.00
N GLY A 108 -23.37 -7.48 15.89
CA GLY A 108 -23.22 -6.37 14.96
C GLY A 108 -22.31 -5.26 15.51
N ILE A 109 -22.58 -4.04 15.07
CA ILE A 109 -21.78 -2.87 15.48
C ILE A 109 -21.82 -2.62 16.99
N ASN A 110 -22.93 -2.96 17.66
CA ASN A 110 -23.08 -2.78 19.09
C ASN A 110 -22.09 -3.63 19.89
N SER A 111 -21.80 -4.85 19.46
CA SER A 111 -20.77 -5.70 20.05
C SER A 111 -19.39 -5.03 19.99
N THR A 112 -19.00 -4.48 18.82
CA THR A 112 -17.74 -3.75 18.66
C THR A 112 -17.69 -2.48 19.51
N VAL A 113 -18.79 -1.70 19.56
CA VAL A 113 -18.87 -0.48 20.39
C VAL A 113 -18.71 -0.82 21.87
N THR A 114 -19.40 -1.85 22.35
CA THR A 114 -19.32 -2.29 23.74
C THR A 114 -17.91 -2.73 24.11
N ALA A 115 -17.30 -3.59 23.28
CA ALA A 115 -15.93 -4.07 23.50
C ALA A 115 -14.91 -2.92 23.47
N THR A 116 -15.05 -1.98 22.54
CA THR A 116 -14.13 -0.84 22.42
C THR A 116 -14.25 0.11 23.62
N ARG A 117 -15.45 0.35 24.12
CA ARG A 117 -15.66 1.19 25.30
C ARG A 117 -15.18 0.53 26.61
N ALA A 118 -15.18 -0.78 26.66
CA ALA A 118 -14.69 -1.54 27.82
C ALA A 118 -13.17 -1.74 27.83
N ALA A 119 -12.50 -1.60 26.68
CA ALA A 119 -11.06 -1.79 26.56
C ALA A 119 -10.28 -0.60 27.16
N SER A 120 -9.10 -0.89 27.72
CA SER A 120 -8.18 0.17 28.15
C SER A 120 -7.54 0.89 26.95
N GLU A 121 -7.09 2.11 27.14
CA GLU A 121 -6.35 2.86 26.12
C GLU A 121 -5.08 2.13 25.69
N ALA A 122 -4.38 1.49 26.62
CA ALA A 122 -3.18 0.69 26.34
C ALA A 122 -3.48 -0.51 25.44
N ASP A 123 -4.59 -1.21 25.66
CA ASP A 123 -5.01 -2.33 24.81
C ASP A 123 -5.40 -1.84 23.42
N LEU A 124 -6.15 -0.75 23.33
CA LEU A 124 -6.54 -0.14 22.05
C LEU A 124 -5.31 0.29 21.25
N LEU A 125 -4.32 0.90 21.88
CA LEU A 125 -3.07 1.29 21.25
C LEU A 125 -2.30 0.08 20.73
N THR A 126 -2.16 -0.97 21.54
CA THR A 126 -1.48 -2.22 21.15
C THR A 126 -2.13 -2.86 19.93
N LEU A 127 -3.46 -2.97 19.92
CA LEU A 127 -4.22 -3.52 18.81
C LEU A 127 -4.12 -2.65 17.55
N ALA A 128 -4.15 -1.33 17.70
CA ALA A 128 -4.04 -0.39 16.59
C ALA A 128 -2.64 -0.45 15.93
N ILE A 129 -1.56 -0.49 16.71
CA ILE A 129 -0.19 -0.64 16.22
C ILE A 129 -0.03 -1.92 15.43
N ALA A 130 -0.55 -3.04 15.93
CA ALA A 130 -0.47 -4.33 15.24
C ALA A 130 -1.19 -4.30 13.86
N ARG A 131 -2.35 -3.62 13.77
CA ARG A 131 -3.08 -3.44 12.50
C ARG A 131 -2.34 -2.51 11.55
N ALA A 132 -1.85 -1.37 12.04
CA ALA A 132 -1.08 -0.42 11.25
C ALA A 132 0.18 -1.07 10.66
N ALA A 133 0.90 -1.87 11.45
CA ALA A 133 2.08 -2.58 10.98
C ALA A 133 1.78 -3.53 9.81
N ARG A 134 0.62 -4.22 9.83
CA ARG A 134 0.19 -5.07 8.70
C ARG A 134 -0.11 -4.25 7.45
N LEU A 135 -0.85 -3.14 7.57
CA LEU A 135 -1.15 -2.26 6.44
C LEU A 135 0.13 -1.70 5.81
N ILE A 136 1.11 -1.27 6.64
CA ILE A 136 2.40 -0.78 6.15
C ILE A 136 3.18 -1.88 5.42
N ALA A 137 3.11 -3.12 5.88
CA ALA A 137 3.79 -4.25 5.25
C ALA A 137 3.18 -4.64 3.88
N GLU A 138 1.92 -4.31 3.65
CA GLU A 138 1.21 -4.59 2.41
C GLU A 138 1.42 -3.48 1.34
N GLY A 139 2.03 -2.34 1.67
CA GLY A 139 2.32 -1.20 0.79
C GLY A 139 1.30 -0.11 0.88
#